data_968fbba86575b14c7556d9db2f460d9d
#
_entry.id   968fbba86575b14c7556d9db2f460d9d
#
_cell.length_a   1.000
_cell.length_b   1.000
_cell.length_c   1.000
_cell.angle_alpha   90.00
_cell.angle_beta   90.00
_cell.angle_gamma   90.00
#
_symmetry.space_group_name_H-M   'P 1'
#
loop_
_entity.id
_entity.type
_entity.pdbx_description
1 polymer ?
#
loop_
_entity_poly.entity_id
_entity_poly.type
_entity_poly.pdbx_seq_one_letter_code
_entity_poly.pdbx_strand_id
1 'polypeptide(L)'
;MTNEQLAALINANYRAPLPTIEQFVDDPYYLGLGQQCCQAVRDTLTALFSPETHYREAALLWGIGAGKSFLTSVANAYIAYRVLCLRDPQEYYGLARGSTIAIVNFSVTATQAHKVVFGEIASRIDNAPCFAAGGFRRDSRVQSELRWPERGLVIFPGNSQATSAIGYNVLAAVVDEASFLPDVEDSLRVAGERGTYRYDAAEELYNAVAKRILSRGYWRWHRDSMFCMISSPRYVDDFLERKASEAAGNPAIYHSRLPTWAGASKSRLSGATFADPVCGAVPVEYQEQFIRNPEKARRDLGAVPSLAVGGYFSEPSRITEMANPKRPSPFLADGSLSPTFTGRNRTPLCVHVDLGLKRDACGVAGAYREGEKIVVPFVRRFLPADYGGELDFATVRQFILDLRDKHGWRLACVSYDGWQSVESRQMLEKAGVVTRELSVDRTTAPYDTFKELLLTGQLDYYADPVLVAELSRLELVKGRKVDHPPGGSKDIADAAAGAVYNLCELLAVLESGEGEVVGISDLLPGWQPVQL
;
A
#
# COMPACT_ATOMS: atom_id res chain seq x y z
N MET A 1 38.03 9.51 20.21
CA MET A 1 38.10 8.13 20.66
C MET A 1 38.48 7.26 19.48
N THR A 2 39.49 6.42 19.61
CA THR A 2 39.83 5.44 18.56
C THR A 2 38.80 4.31 18.55
N ASN A 3 38.73 3.55 17.44
CA ASN A 3 37.85 2.38 17.34
C ASN A 3 38.16 1.33 18.43
N GLU A 4 39.41 1.19 18.84
CA GLU A 4 39.80 0.31 19.94
C GLU A 4 39.31 0.80 21.30
N GLN A 5 39.36 2.11 21.56
CA GLN A 5 38.81 2.70 22.78
C GLN A 5 37.28 2.55 22.84
N LEU A 6 36.59 2.69 21.69
CA LEU A 6 35.16 2.47 21.59
C LEU A 6 34.80 1.00 21.80
N ALA A 7 35.53 0.08 21.20
CA ALA A 7 35.36 -1.36 21.40
C ALA A 7 35.60 -1.77 22.85
N ALA A 8 36.63 -1.21 23.51
CA ALA A 8 36.91 -1.45 24.92
C ALA A 8 35.78 -0.91 25.82
N LEU A 9 35.23 0.26 25.51
CA LEU A 9 34.11 0.85 26.27
C LEU A 9 32.83 0.04 26.10
N ILE A 10 32.54 -0.44 24.89
CA ILE A 10 31.41 -1.32 24.61
C ILE A 10 31.58 -2.63 25.39
N ASN A 11 32.76 -3.25 25.33
CA ASN A 11 33.08 -4.50 26.08
C ASN A 11 33.00 -4.33 27.59
N ALA A 12 33.28 -3.15 28.14
CA ALA A 12 33.15 -2.87 29.57
C ALA A 12 31.72 -3.01 30.11
N ASN A 13 30.72 -2.78 29.27
CA ASN A 13 29.31 -2.89 29.65
C ASN A 13 28.77 -4.34 29.61
N TYR A 14 29.52 -5.28 29.03
CA TYR A 14 29.10 -6.67 28.90
C TYR A 14 29.84 -7.59 29.87
N ARG A 15 29.23 -8.71 30.23
CA ARG A 15 29.79 -9.74 31.10
C ARG A 15 30.82 -10.61 30.39
N ALA A 16 30.67 -10.72 29.06
CA ALA A 16 31.55 -11.49 28.18
C ALA A 16 31.58 -10.83 26.79
N PRO A 17 32.59 -11.10 25.96
CA PRO A 17 32.61 -10.68 24.57
C PRO A 17 31.35 -11.17 23.83
N LEU A 18 30.74 -10.27 23.04
CA LEU A 18 29.56 -10.63 22.24
C LEU A 18 30.02 -11.34 20.96
N PRO A 19 29.30 -12.40 20.53
CA PRO A 19 29.51 -12.98 19.20
C PRO A 19 29.12 -12.01 18.10
N THR A 20 29.72 -12.12 16.91
CA THR A 20 29.16 -11.54 15.72
C THR A 20 27.85 -12.26 15.37
N ILE A 21 27.02 -11.67 14.49
CA ILE A 21 25.77 -12.33 14.10
C ILE A 21 26.04 -13.65 13.37
N GLU A 22 27.10 -13.73 12.57
CA GLU A 22 27.53 -14.95 11.89
C GLU A 22 27.93 -16.03 12.89
N GLN A 23 28.75 -15.68 13.88
CA GLN A 23 29.13 -16.60 14.98
C GLN A 23 27.88 -17.05 15.74
N PHE A 24 26.95 -16.15 16.02
CA PHE A 24 25.72 -16.49 16.74
C PHE A 24 24.83 -17.46 15.94
N VAL A 25 24.79 -17.35 14.60
CA VAL A 25 24.06 -18.28 13.75
C VAL A 25 24.77 -19.63 13.61
N ASP A 26 26.08 -19.64 13.42
CA ASP A 26 26.82 -20.80 12.97
C ASP A 26 27.31 -21.71 14.10
N ASP A 27 27.79 -21.11 15.20
CA ASP A 27 28.42 -21.86 16.30
C ASP A 27 27.36 -22.64 17.10
N PRO A 28 27.54 -23.97 17.29
CA PRO A 28 26.64 -24.81 18.08
C PRO A 28 26.47 -24.37 19.55
N TYR A 29 27.37 -23.61 20.10
CA TYR A 29 27.22 -23.02 21.44
C TYR A 29 26.10 -21.95 21.46
N TYR A 30 25.88 -21.26 20.32
CA TYR A 30 24.79 -20.33 20.13
C TYR A 30 23.61 -21.03 19.47
N LEU A 31 23.31 -20.73 18.20
CA LEU A 31 22.15 -21.31 17.53
C LEU A 31 22.46 -22.57 16.73
N GLY A 32 23.68 -22.73 16.21
CA GLY A 32 24.09 -23.89 15.41
C GLY A 32 23.28 -24.08 14.12
N LEU A 33 22.83 -22.99 13.50
CA LEU A 33 21.89 -23.00 12.37
C LEU A 33 22.57 -22.74 11.01
N GLY A 34 23.90 -22.81 10.95
CA GLY A 34 24.65 -22.42 9.76
C GLY A 34 24.21 -23.12 8.47
N GLN A 35 23.87 -24.41 8.54
CA GLN A 35 23.41 -25.15 7.38
C GLN A 35 21.94 -24.86 6.99
N GLN A 36 21.12 -24.41 7.93
CA GLN A 36 19.73 -24.06 7.72
C GLN A 36 19.54 -22.61 7.27
N CYS A 37 20.54 -21.75 7.52
CA CYS A 37 20.50 -20.34 7.14
C CYS A 37 20.91 -20.18 5.68
N CYS A 38 19.95 -19.86 4.80
CA CYS A 38 20.26 -19.57 3.41
C CYS A 38 21.06 -18.25 3.28
N GLN A 39 21.81 -18.11 2.16
CA GLN A 39 22.73 -16.98 1.97
C GLN A 39 22.00 -15.63 2.03
N ALA A 40 20.85 -15.50 1.41
CA ALA A 40 20.09 -14.24 1.40
C ALA A 40 19.65 -13.79 2.81
N VAL A 41 19.26 -14.73 3.68
CA VAL A 41 18.94 -14.44 5.08
C VAL A 41 20.20 -14.05 5.85
N ARG A 42 21.31 -14.77 5.61
CA ARG A 42 22.61 -14.48 6.22
C ARG A 42 23.08 -13.08 5.86
N ASP A 43 23.07 -12.72 4.58
CA ASP A 43 23.46 -11.39 4.09
C ASP A 43 22.63 -10.29 4.74
N THR A 44 21.33 -10.50 4.87
CA THR A 44 20.44 -9.56 5.55
C THR A 44 20.74 -9.42 7.03
N LEU A 45 20.95 -10.53 7.75
CA LEU A 45 21.34 -10.49 9.16
C LEU A 45 22.68 -9.77 9.35
N THR A 46 23.67 -10.08 8.51
CA THR A 46 24.98 -9.41 8.53
C THR A 46 24.82 -7.92 8.28
N ALA A 47 24.05 -7.52 7.28
CA ALA A 47 23.80 -6.11 6.99
C ALA A 47 23.12 -5.38 8.17
N LEU A 48 22.12 -6.00 8.81
CA LEU A 48 21.40 -5.39 9.94
C LEU A 48 22.25 -5.27 11.21
N PHE A 49 23.13 -6.23 11.49
CA PHE A 49 23.87 -6.30 12.75
C PHE A 49 25.38 -6.05 12.60
N SER A 50 25.86 -5.71 11.42
CA SER A 50 27.27 -5.33 11.23
C SER A 50 27.63 -4.13 12.12
N PRO A 51 28.85 -4.15 12.71
CA PRO A 51 29.38 -3.01 13.44
C PRO A 51 29.45 -1.70 12.65
N GLU A 52 29.51 -1.79 11.34
CA GLU A 52 29.69 -0.66 10.42
C GLU A 52 28.38 -0.02 9.97
N THR A 53 27.25 -0.70 10.19
CA THR A 53 25.95 -0.23 9.76
C THR A 53 25.20 0.50 10.87
N HIS A 54 24.33 1.43 10.48
CA HIS A 54 23.57 2.27 11.40
C HIS A 54 22.07 2.20 11.14
N TYR A 55 21.58 1.07 10.60
CA TYR A 55 20.18 0.88 10.35
C TYR A 55 19.38 0.85 11.65
N ARG A 56 18.26 1.54 11.65
CA ARG A 56 17.30 1.63 12.75
C ARG A 56 15.99 0.95 12.41
N GLU A 57 15.70 0.94 11.13
CA GLU A 57 14.50 0.37 10.56
C GLU A 57 14.89 -0.63 9.46
N ALA A 58 14.07 -1.64 9.31
CA ALA A 58 14.16 -2.58 8.19
C ALA A 58 12.79 -2.72 7.53
N ALA A 59 12.74 -2.53 6.20
CA ALA A 59 11.58 -2.74 5.36
C ALA A 59 11.87 -3.93 4.42
N LEU A 60 11.32 -5.09 4.74
CA LEU A 60 11.65 -6.35 4.07
C LEU A 60 10.43 -6.87 3.31
N LEU A 61 10.51 -6.83 1.98
CA LEU A 61 9.47 -7.29 1.04
C LEU A 61 9.91 -8.64 0.44
N TRP A 62 9.53 -9.73 1.10
CA TRP A 62 10.01 -11.06 0.77
C TRP A 62 8.87 -11.99 0.39
N GLY A 63 9.08 -12.79 -0.66
CA GLY A 63 8.13 -13.80 -1.10
C GLY A 63 7.75 -14.81 0.00
N ILE A 64 6.63 -15.49 -0.17
CA ILE A 64 6.17 -16.53 0.76
C ILE A 64 7.20 -17.66 0.80
N GLY A 65 7.66 -18.02 2.00
CA GLY A 65 8.69 -19.07 2.16
C GLY A 65 10.13 -18.61 1.93
N ALA A 66 10.39 -17.30 1.73
CA ALA A 66 11.74 -16.75 1.57
C ALA A 66 12.55 -16.68 2.89
N GLY A 67 12.04 -17.18 4.01
CA GLY A 67 12.76 -17.22 5.28
C GLY A 67 12.45 -16.08 6.24
N LYS A 68 11.31 -15.38 6.08
CA LYS A 68 10.88 -14.28 6.94
C LYS A 68 10.91 -14.63 8.43
N SER A 69 10.18 -15.66 8.84
CA SER A 69 10.10 -16.09 10.25
C SER A 69 11.45 -16.59 10.78
N PHE A 70 12.26 -17.22 9.93
CA PHE A 70 13.62 -17.62 10.31
C PHE A 70 14.47 -16.39 10.66
N LEU A 71 14.51 -15.39 9.79
CA LEU A 71 15.26 -14.15 10.00
C LEU A 71 14.81 -13.46 11.29
N THR A 72 13.51 -13.25 11.46
CA THR A 72 12.97 -12.53 12.62
C THR A 72 13.21 -13.28 13.94
N SER A 73 13.11 -14.61 13.92
CA SER A 73 13.40 -15.42 15.12
C SER A 73 14.86 -15.38 15.53
N VAL A 74 15.79 -15.42 14.57
CA VAL A 74 17.23 -15.27 14.81
C VAL A 74 17.56 -13.87 15.32
N ALA A 75 17.04 -12.83 14.67
CA ALA A 75 17.26 -11.44 15.06
C ALA A 75 16.79 -11.17 16.51
N ASN A 76 15.58 -11.63 16.86
CA ASN A 76 15.06 -11.49 18.22
C ASN A 76 15.91 -12.25 19.26
N ALA A 77 16.33 -13.48 18.96
CA ALA A 77 17.20 -14.25 19.85
C ALA A 77 18.55 -13.56 20.05
N TYR A 78 19.13 -13.00 18.97
CA TYR A 78 20.39 -12.28 19.04
C TYR A 78 20.29 -10.99 19.88
N ILE A 79 19.26 -10.18 19.66
CA ILE A 79 19.00 -8.97 20.45
C ILE A 79 18.80 -9.35 21.93
N ALA A 80 17.99 -10.38 22.21
CA ALA A 80 17.76 -10.84 23.57
C ALA A 80 19.06 -11.28 24.23
N TYR A 81 19.89 -12.08 23.55
CA TYR A 81 21.20 -12.53 24.08
C TYR A 81 22.10 -11.34 24.41
N ARG A 82 22.19 -10.34 23.53
CA ARG A 82 22.98 -9.13 23.76
C ARG A 82 22.50 -8.37 24.99
N VAL A 83 21.19 -8.17 25.14
CA VAL A 83 20.60 -7.51 26.33
C VAL A 83 20.91 -8.30 27.62
N LEU A 84 20.78 -9.62 27.58
CA LEU A 84 21.04 -10.49 28.73
C LEU A 84 22.53 -10.49 29.13
N CYS A 85 23.42 -10.31 28.18
CA CYS A 85 24.87 -10.20 28.45
C CYS A 85 25.28 -8.84 29.04
N LEU A 86 24.45 -7.81 29.02
CA LEU A 86 24.78 -6.54 29.69
C LEU A 86 24.96 -6.74 31.19
N ARG A 87 25.86 -6.00 31.84
CA ARG A 87 26.04 -5.99 33.29
C ARG A 87 24.81 -5.46 34.01
N ASP A 88 24.35 -4.30 33.58
CA ASP A 88 23.10 -3.67 34.02
C ASP A 88 22.36 -3.14 32.79
N PRO A 89 21.32 -3.85 32.28
CA PRO A 89 20.58 -3.41 31.13
C PRO A 89 19.85 -2.08 31.34
N GLN A 90 19.33 -1.84 32.54
CA GLN A 90 18.59 -0.63 32.85
C GLN A 90 19.50 0.60 32.81
N GLU A 91 20.66 0.51 33.50
CA GLU A 91 21.66 1.58 33.47
C GLU A 91 22.18 1.82 32.05
N TYR A 92 22.45 0.75 31.30
CA TYR A 92 22.95 0.84 29.94
C TYR A 92 22.00 1.60 29.01
N TYR A 93 20.69 1.36 29.12
CA TYR A 93 19.66 2.07 28.34
C TYR A 93 19.12 3.35 29.01
N GLY A 94 19.70 3.79 30.12
CA GLY A 94 19.30 4.99 30.83
C GLY A 94 17.90 4.90 31.45
N LEU A 95 17.50 3.70 31.86
CA LEU A 95 16.20 3.41 32.47
C LEU A 95 16.33 3.37 34.01
N ALA A 96 15.21 3.64 34.70
CA ALA A 96 15.16 3.47 36.15
C ALA A 96 15.29 1.98 36.52
N ARG A 97 15.90 1.70 37.68
CA ARG A 97 15.98 0.32 38.23
C ARG A 97 14.59 -0.28 38.34
N GLY A 98 14.45 -1.52 37.90
CA GLY A 98 13.18 -2.24 37.86
C GLY A 98 12.32 -1.97 36.63
N SER A 99 12.75 -1.07 35.72
CA SER A 99 12.07 -0.90 34.44
C SER A 99 12.19 -2.16 33.58
N THR A 100 11.10 -2.50 32.89
CA THR A 100 11.07 -3.63 31.96
C THR A 100 11.43 -3.18 30.54
N ILE A 101 12.39 -3.88 29.94
CA ILE A 101 12.79 -3.75 28.55
C ILE A 101 11.98 -4.76 27.75
N ALA A 102 11.38 -4.35 26.63
CA ALA A 102 10.53 -5.19 25.84
C ALA A 102 11.01 -5.36 24.40
N ILE A 103 10.88 -6.58 23.88
CA ILE A 103 10.95 -6.92 22.47
C ILE A 103 9.53 -7.38 22.07
N VAL A 104 8.93 -6.77 21.06
CA VAL A 104 7.53 -7.02 20.71
C VAL A 104 7.45 -7.56 19.29
N ASN A 105 6.66 -8.61 19.10
CA ASN A 105 6.42 -9.20 17.79
C ASN A 105 4.94 -9.05 17.44
N PHE A 106 4.65 -8.14 16.52
CA PHE A 106 3.30 -7.90 16.02
C PHE A 106 3.00 -8.77 14.80
N SER A 107 1.75 -9.19 14.66
CA SER A 107 1.23 -9.84 13.45
C SER A 107 -0.24 -9.48 13.27
N VAL A 108 -0.81 -9.86 12.12
CA VAL A 108 -2.20 -9.58 11.74
C VAL A 108 -3.19 -10.04 12.81
N THR A 109 -2.95 -11.21 13.42
CA THR A 109 -3.75 -11.73 14.54
C THR A 109 -2.88 -12.11 15.72
N ALA A 110 -3.42 -11.99 16.95
CA ALA A 110 -2.73 -12.43 18.16
C ALA A 110 -2.36 -13.92 18.12
N THR A 111 -3.20 -14.76 17.53
CA THR A 111 -2.95 -16.20 17.37
C THR A 111 -1.75 -16.45 16.45
N GLN A 112 -1.63 -15.69 15.37
CA GLN A 112 -0.53 -15.82 14.40
C GLN A 112 0.78 -15.32 15.02
N ALA A 113 0.75 -14.16 15.70
CA ALA A 113 1.89 -13.65 16.44
C ALA A 113 2.42 -14.67 17.46
N HIS A 114 1.51 -15.33 18.19
CA HIS A 114 1.88 -16.32 19.21
C HIS A 114 2.36 -17.65 18.62
N LYS A 115 1.66 -18.21 17.65
CA LYS A 115 1.97 -19.58 17.17
C LYS A 115 3.17 -19.64 16.22
N VAL A 116 3.30 -18.66 15.30
CA VAL A 116 4.29 -18.73 14.23
C VAL A 116 5.60 -18.06 14.66
N VAL A 117 5.58 -16.76 14.91
CA VAL A 117 6.83 -16.01 15.18
C VAL A 117 7.34 -16.29 16.60
N PHE A 118 6.47 -16.18 17.58
CA PHE A 118 6.86 -16.34 18.99
C PHE A 118 7.28 -17.77 19.33
N GLY A 119 6.61 -18.79 18.77
CA GLY A 119 6.98 -20.19 18.95
C GLY A 119 8.38 -20.50 18.42
N GLU A 120 8.77 -19.93 17.26
CA GLU A 120 10.11 -20.08 16.72
C GLU A 120 11.16 -19.38 17.59
N ILE A 121 10.88 -18.18 18.08
CA ILE A 121 11.79 -17.45 18.98
C ILE A 121 12.02 -18.26 20.26
N ALA A 122 10.95 -18.74 20.89
CA ALA A 122 11.04 -19.56 22.09
C ALA A 122 11.88 -20.82 21.87
N SER A 123 11.61 -21.54 20.77
CA SER A 123 12.36 -22.74 20.41
C SER A 123 13.86 -22.45 20.21
N ARG A 124 14.22 -21.35 19.54
CA ARG A 124 15.64 -21.00 19.35
C ARG A 124 16.33 -20.69 20.67
N ILE A 125 15.68 -19.93 21.54
CA ILE A 125 16.24 -19.56 22.85
C ILE A 125 16.37 -20.79 23.77
N ASP A 126 15.35 -21.63 23.83
CA ASP A 126 15.32 -22.81 24.70
C ASP A 126 16.34 -23.89 24.28
N ASN A 127 16.62 -23.99 22.97
CA ASN A 127 17.56 -24.99 22.44
C ASN A 127 19.00 -24.48 22.33
N ALA A 128 19.27 -23.19 22.49
CA ALA A 128 20.60 -22.64 22.37
C ALA A 128 21.37 -22.74 23.69
N PRO A 129 22.53 -23.49 23.75
CA PRO A 129 23.29 -23.70 24.96
C PRO A 129 23.74 -22.41 25.67
N CYS A 130 24.00 -21.35 24.93
CA CYS A 130 24.47 -20.07 25.44
C CYS A 130 23.52 -19.41 26.46
N PHE A 131 22.22 -19.58 26.30
CA PHE A 131 21.26 -19.04 27.27
C PHE A 131 21.29 -19.80 28.59
N ALA A 132 21.37 -21.13 28.56
CA ALA A 132 21.44 -21.95 29.75
C ALA A 132 22.81 -21.79 30.47
N ALA A 133 23.92 -21.86 29.74
CA ALA A 133 25.28 -21.73 30.25
C ALA A 133 25.58 -20.33 30.79
N GLY A 134 25.01 -19.28 30.19
CA GLY A 134 25.09 -17.89 30.66
C GLY A 134 24.28 -17.61 31.92
N GLY A 135 23.52 -18.58 32.42
CA GLY A 135 22.60 -18.39 33.55
C GLY A 135 21.33 -17.64 33.18
N PHE A 136 21.01 -17.50 31.87
CA PHE A 136 19.87 -16.74 31.36
C PHE A 136 18.64 -17.63 31.20
N ARG A 137 18.21 -18.29 32.27
CA ARG A 137 16.99 -19.11 32.24
C ARG A 137 15.77 -18.22 32.32
N ARG A 138 14.88 -18.39 31.36
CA ARG A 138 13.56 -17.70 31.35
C ARG A 138 12.64 -18.28 32.44
N ASP A 139 11.65 -17.51 32.86
CA ASP A 139 10.58 -17.98 33.72
C ASP A 139 9.68 -18.97 32.94
N SER A 140 9.82 -20.26 33.26
CA SER A 140 9.05 -21.32 32.58
C SER A 140 7.57 -21.41 33.00
N ARG A 141 7.15 -20.68 34.04
CA ARG A 141 5.78 -20.64 34.53
C ARG A 141 4.88 -19.84 33.61
N VAL A 142 5.48 -18.93 32.81
CA VAL A 142 4.74 -18.08 31.87
C VAL A 142 4.92 -18.62 30.46
N GLN A 143 3.83 -18.97 29.81
CA GLN A 143 3.81 -19.52 28.44
C GLN A 143 3.49 -18.45 27.36
N SER A 144 2.84 -17.36 27.76
CA SER A 144 2.41 -16.31 26.85
C SER A 144 3.50 -15.30 26.46
N GLU A 145 4.61 -15.33 27.18
CA GLU A 145 5.77 -14.44 26.96
C GLU A 145 7.07 -15.10 27.41
N LEU A 146 8.20 -14.67 26.88
CA LEU A 146 9.51 -15.06 27.38
C LEU A 146 10.01 -13.98 28.33
N ARG A 147 10.18 -14.33 29.61
CA ARG A 147 10.48 -13.37 30.66
C ARG A 147 11.74 -13.74 31.42
N TRP A 148 12.62 -12.75 31.64
CA TRP A 148 13.80 -12.82 32.51
C TRP A 148 13.66 -11.75 33.61
N PRO A 149 12.97 -12.07 34.73
CA PRO A 149 12.64 -11.08 35.75
C PRO A 149 13.90 -10.43 36.36
N GLU A 150 14.95 -11.20 36.58
CA GLU A 150 16.22 -10.71 37.15
C GLU A 150 16.95 -9.72 36.23
N ARG A 151 16.63 -9.73 34.94
CA ARG A 151 17.23 -8.86 33.92
C ARG A 151 16.29 -7.78 33.45
N GLY A 152 15.02 -7.81 33.88
CA GLY A 152 13.98 -6.89 33.42
C GLY A 152 13.73 -6.98 31.92
N LEU A 153 13.92 -8.15 31.29
CA LEU A 153 13.67 -8.36 29.85
C LEU A 153 12.43 -9.21 29.66
N VAL A 154 11.61 -8.82 28.68
CA VAL A 154 10.46 -9.58 28.21
C VAL A 154 10.38 -9.59 26.69
N ILE A 155 10.04 -10.74 26.10
CA ILE A 155 9.64 -10.87 24.70
C ILE A 155 8.19 -11.34 24.69
N PHE A 156 7.31 -10.65 24.00
CA PHE A 156 5.90 -11.03 23.92
C PHE A 156 5.27 -10.76 22.55
N PRO A 157 4.24 -11.55 22.19
CA PRO A 157 3.48 -11.32 20.97
C PRO A 157 2.51 -10.14 21.17
N GLY A 158 2.58 -9.17 20.26
CA GLY A 158 1.60 -8.08 20.15
C GLY A 158 0.55 -8.39 19.10
N ASN A 159 -0.60 -7.75 19.21
CA ASN A 159 -1.62 -7.75 18.17
C ASN A 159 -1.51 -6.48 17.31
N SER A 160 -2.35 -6.40 16.26
CA SER A 160 -2.40 -5.24 15.35
C SER A 160 -2.79 -3.91 16.04
N GLN A 161 -3.20 -3.95 17.33
CA GLN A 161 -3.47 -2.75 18.11
C GLN A 161 -2.22 -2.30 18.83
N ALA A 162 -1.77 -1.08 18.56
CA ALA A 162 -0.60 -0.45 19.17
C ALA A 162 -0.65 -0.38 20.71
N THR A 163 -1.84 -0.58 21.30
CA THR A 163 -2.07 -0.54 22.75
C THR A 163 -1.32 -1.58 23.53
N SER A 164 -0.98 -2.74 22.94
CA SER A 164 -0.23 -3.81 23.61
C SER A 164 1.21 -3.43 23.97
N ALA A 165 1.79 -2.44 23.30
CA ALA A 165 3.13 -1.92 23.57
C ALA A 165 3.13 -0.69 24.51
N ILE A 166 1.95 -0.18 24.89
CA ILE A 166 1.82 0.99 25.75
C ILE A 166 2.27 0.63 27.18
N GLY A 167 3.19 1.42 27.72
CA GLY A 167 3.73 1.22 29.07
C GLY A 167 5.05 0.47 29.17
N TYR A 168 5.48 -0.20 28.09
CA TYR A 168 6.79 -0.85 28.04
C TYR A 168 7.88 0.05 27.45
N ASN A 169 9.15 -0.18 27.88
CA ASN A 169 10.31 0.39 27.20
C ASN A 169 10.68 -0.54 26.03
N VAL A 170 10.06 -0.31 24.89
CA VAL A 170 10.26 -1.13 23.69
C VAL A 170 11.65 -0.84 23.12
N LEU A 171 12.51 -1.86 23.09
CA LEU A 171 13.84 -1.81 22.52
C LEU A 171 13.83 -2.22 21.04
N ALA A 172 13.13 -3.29 20.74
CA ALA A 172 12.99 -3.77 19.37
C ALA A 172 11.56 -4.25 19.10
N ALA A 173 11.14 -4.11 17.86
CA ALA A 173 9.86 -4.63 17.42
C ALA A 173 9.96 -5.21 16.01
N VAL A 174 9.21 -6.28 15.79
CA VAL A 174 8.98 -6.88 14.48
C VAL A 174 7.49 -6.79 14.17
N VAL A 175 7.15 -6.34 12.97
CA VAL A 175 5.79 -6.38 12.43
C VAL A 175 5.79 -7.38 11.28
N ASP A 176 5.28 -8.58 11.55
CA ASP A 176 5.17 -9.65 10.57
C ASP A 176 3.88 -9.51 9.78
N GLU A 177 3.95 -9.78 8.48
CA GLU A 177 2.88 -9.61 7.50
C GLU A 177 2.30 -8.17 7.50
N ALA A 178 3.20 -7.17 7.56
CA ALA A 178 2.85 -5.75 7.68
C ALA A 178 1.90 -5.26 6.58
N SER A 179 2.06 -5.75 5.33
CA SER A 179 1.18 -5.41 4.20
C SER A 179 -0.22 -6.01 4.30
N PHE A 180 -0.47 -6.91 5.26
CA PHE A 180 -1.77 -7.57 5.46
C PHE A 180 -2.48 -7.09 6.72
N LEU A 181 -1.93 -6.12 7.44
CA LEU A 181 -2.63 -5.51 8.57
C LEU A 181 -3.92 -4.85 8.07
N PRO A 182 -5.06 -5.10 8.74
CA PRO A 182 -6.33 -4.54 8.30
C PRO A 182 -6.32 -3.03 8.48
N ASP A 183 -6.89 -2.33 7.51
CA ASP A 183 -7.24 -0.94 7.72
C ASP A 183 -8.32 -0.84 8.81
N VAL A 184 -8.15 0.09 9.70
CA VAL A 184 -9.10 0.28 10.79
C VAL A 184 -10.15 1.27 10.32
N GLU A 185 -11.33 0.74 9.98
CA GLU A 185 -12.54 1.55 9.89
C GLU A 185 -13.00 1.86 11.32
N ASP A 186 -13.07 3.15 11.65
CA ASP A 186 -13.65 3.70 12.86
C ASP A 186 -13.77 2.79 14.09
N SER A 187 -12.84 2.91 14.98
CA SER A 187 -13.22 2.66 16.36
C SER A 187 -13.98 3.90 16.87
N LEU A 188 -15.11 3.72 17.53
CA LEU A 188 -15.86 4.75 18.27
C LEU A 188 -15.00 5.62 19.22
N ARG A 189 -13.73 5.29 19.37
CA ARG A 189 -12.71 6.01 20.15
C ARG A 189 -12.10 7.21 19.44
N VAL A 190 -12.22 7.31 18.13
CA VAL A 190 -11.67 8.41 17.31
C VAL A 190 -12.78 9.32 16.79
N ALA A 191 -14.04 8.99 17.06
CA ALA A 191 -15.18 9.87 16.86
C ALA A 191 -15.15 11.05 17.85
N GLY A 192 -14.14 11.91 17.72
CA GLY A 192 -14.30 13.31 18.02
C GLY A 192 -15.28 13.85 17.01
N GLU A 193 -16.28 14.52 17.46
CA GLU A 193 -17.46 15.19 16.87
C GLU A 193 -17.63 15.33 15.33
N ARG A 194 -16.73 14.83 14.47
CA ARG A 194 -16.77 15.00 13.01
C ARG A 194 -16.15 13.83 12.23
N GLY A 195 -16.87 12.71 12.13
CA GLY A 195 -16.75 11.76 11.00
C GLY A 195 -15.61 10.73 11.10
N THR A 196 -15.78 9.69 10.29
CA THR A 196 -14.95 8.49 10.10
C THR A 196 -13.54 8.79 9.62
N TYR A 197 -12.51 8.50 10.43
CA TYR A 197 -11.12 8.46 9.94
C TYR A 197 -10.76 7.03 9.53
N ARG A 198 -10.42 6.83 8.26
CA ARG A 198 -9.71 5.63 7.82
C ARG A 198 -8.22 5.87 8.04
N TYR A 199 -7.53 4.93 8.63
CA TYR A 199 -6.08 4.93 8.71
C TYR A 199 -5.52 3.53 8.47
N ASP A 200 -4.36 3.51 7.83
CA ASP A 200 -3.56 2.31 7.60
C ASP A 200 -3.05 1.80 8.96
N ALA A 201 -3.47 0.61 9.37
CA ALA A 201 -3.09 0.05 10.67
C ALA A 201 -1.57 -0.21 10.77
N ALA A 202 -0.90 -0.45 9.65
CA ALA A 202 0.55 -0.59 9.63
C ALA A 202 1.23 0.75 9.92
N GLU A 203 0.73 1.84 9.37
CA GLU A 203 1.23 3.20 9.62
C GLU A 203 0.98 3.65 11.05
N GLU A 204 -0.20 3.37 11.61
CA GLU A 204 -0.53 3.65 13.02
C GLU A 204 0.37 2.87 13.98
N LEU A 205 0.54 1.58 13.72
CA LEU A 205 1.42 0.72 14.52
C LEU A 205 2.87 1.22 14.43
N TYR A 206 3.33 1.58 13.23
CA TYR A 206 4.63 2.19 13.03
C TYR A 206 4.79 3.47 13.85
N ASN A 207 3.86 4.42 13.72
CA ASN A 207 3.91 5.68 14.44
C ASN A 207 3.90 5.50 15.96
N ALA A 208 3.13 4.55 16.44
CA ALA A 208 3.04 4.27 17.88
C ALA A 208 4.30 3.59 18.44
N VAL A 209 4.90 2.66 17.69
CA VAL A 209 6.01 1.81 18.18
C VAL A 209 7.37 2.40 17.82
N ALA A 210 7.57 2.84 16.56
CA ALA A 210 8.85 3.40 16.12
C ALA A 210 9.26 4.63 16.94
N LYS A 211 8.32 5.52 17.25
CA LYS A 211 8.57 6.68 18.12
C LYS A 211 9.05 6.28 19.52
N ARG A 212 8.54 5.16 20.06
CA ARG A 212 9.00 4.65 21.38
C ARG A 212 10.38 4.07 21.31
N ILE A 213 10.68 3.28 20.29
CA ILE A 213 12.02 2.72 20.06
C ILE A 213 13.02 3.87 19.87
N LEU A 214 12.71 4.84 19.03
CA LEU A 214 13.55 6.01 18.78
C LEU A 214 13.79 6.83 20.04
N SER A 215 12.77 7.07 20.87
CA SER A 215 12.89 7.87 22.08
C SER A 215 13.74 7.21 23.17
N ARG A 216 13.88 5.88 23.16
CA ARG A 216 14.59 5.10 24.19
C ARG A 216 15.95 4.59 23.71
N GLY A 217 16.06 4.17 22.45
CA GLY A 217 17.28 3.61 21.86
C GLY A 217 18.31 4.63 21.37
N TYR A 218 17.93 5.89 21.26
CA TYR A 218 18.73 6.91 20.57
C TYR A 218 19.91 7.47 21.35
N TRP A 219 19.92 7.31 22.67
CA TRP A 219 20.81 8.08 23.52
C TRP A 219 22.24 7.59 23.61
N ARG A 220 22.53 6.30 23.33
CA ARG A 220 23.86 5.74 23.56
C ARG A 220 24.25 4.64 22.55
N TRP A 221 24.42 4.96 21.25
CA TRP A 221 25.12 4.03 20.33
C TRP A 221 24.47 2.63 20.17
N HIS A 222 23.15 2.52 20.23
CA HIS A 222 22.50 1.24 20.40
C HIS A 222 22.20 0.56 19.06
N ARG A 223 23.03 -0.41 18.76
CA ARG A 223 22.85 -1.40 17.70
C ARG A 223 21.79 -2.44 18.04
N ASP A 224 21.21 -2.37 19.23
CA ASP A 224 20.22 -3.33 19.72
C ASP A 224 18.79 -2.87 19.48
N SER A 225 18.58 -1.60 19.18
CA SER A 225 17.26 -1.04 18.84
C SER A 225 16.97 -1.25 17.37
N MET A 226 15.90 -1.97 17.06
CA MET A 226 15.50 -2.22 15.69
C MET A 226 13.96 -2.22 15.54
N PHE A 227 13.47 -1.53 14.54
CA PHE A 227 12.10 -1.68 14.06
C PHE A 227 12.12 -2.39 12.71
N CYS A 228 11.62 -3.61 12.67
CA CYS A 228 11.61 -4.44 11.47
C CYS A 228 10.17 -4.66 10.99
N MET A 229 9.84 -4.21 9.80
CA MET A 229 8.62 -4.57 9.09
C MET A 229 8.96 -5.57 8.01
N ILE A 230 8.26 -6.70 8.00
CA ILE A 230 8.49 -7.76 7.05
C ILE A 230 7.16 -8.30 6.54
N SER A 231 7.04 -8.45 5.23
CA SER A 231 5.82 -8.96 4.59
C SER A 231 6.11 -9.51 3.20
N SER A 232 5.18 -10.29 2.68
CA SER A 232 5.04 -10.41 1.23
C SER A 232 4.39 -9.12 0.71
N PRO A 233 4.81 -8.57 -0.43
CA PRO A 233 4.20 -7.37 -1.00
C PRO A 233 2.74 -7.64 -1.34
N ARG A 234 1.90 -6.62 -1.20
CA ARG A 234 0.49 -6.72 -1.56
C ARG A 234 0.18 -5.78 -2.72
N TYR A 235 0.20 -4.50 -2.48
CA TYR A 235 -0.08 -3.45 -3.47
C TYR A 235 1.08 -2.48 -3.62
N VAL A 236 1.18 -1.83 -4.78
CA VAL A 236 2.26 -0.88 -5.12
C VAL A 236 2.40 0.26 -4.11
N ASP A 237 1.30 0.65 -3.45
CA ASP A 237 1.29 1.78 -2.51
C ASP A 237 0.96 1.39 -1.08
N ASP A 238 1.08 0.12 -0.71
CA ASP A 238 0.93 -0.22 0.70
C ASP A 238 2.01 0.48 1.55
N PHE A 239 1.78 0.55 2.85
CA PHE A 239 2.67 1.29 3.74
C PHE A 239 4.12 0.76 3.68
N LEU A 240 4.29 -0.56 3.58
CA LEU A 240 5.63 -1.16 3.53
C LEU A 240 6.33 -0.86 2.20
N GLU A 241 5.63 -0.78 1.07
CA GLU A 241 6.17 -0.35 -0.22
C GLU A 241 6.60 1.13 -0.17
N ARG A 242 5.80 2.00 0.47
CA ARG A 242 6.20 3.40 0.69
C ARG A 242 7.46 3.50 1.54
N LYS A 243 7.58 2.71 2.62
CA LYS A 243 8.80 2.66 3.47
C LYS A 243 10.01 2.11 2.72
N ALA A 244 9.81 1.11 1.87
CA ALA A 244 10.86 0.57 1.02
C ALA A 244 11.37 1.63 0.02
N SER A 245 10.47 2.44 -0.52
CA SER A 245 10.83 3.56 -1.42
C SER A 245 11.56 4.68 -0.67
N GLU A 246 11.16 4.98 0.57
CA GLU A 246 11.84 5.96 1.44
C GLU A 246 13.30 5.57 1.71
N ALA A 247 13.62 4.29 1.77
CA ALA A 247 14.98 3.79 2.02
C ALA A 247 16.00 4.27 0.99
N ALA A 248 15.59 4.58 -0.24
CA ALA A 248 16.49 5.11 -1.28
C ALA A 248 17.09 6.47 -0.91
N GLY A 249 16.38 7.28 -0.09
CA GLY A 249 16.84 8.59 0.39
C GLY A 249 17.22 8.62 1.87
N ASN A 250 17.04 7.54 2.61
CA ASN A 250 17.23 7.49 4.07
C ASN A 250 18.17 6.35 4.48
N PRO A 251 19.46 6.64 4.76
CA PRO A 251 20.45 5.61 5.11
C PRO A 251 20.19 4.91 6.44
N ALA A 252 19.22 5.37 7.23
CA ALA A 252 18.81 4.71 8.48
C ALA A 252 17.84 3.54 8.26
N ILE A 253 17.30 3.38 7.04
CA ILE A 253 16.37 2.32 6.69
C ILE A 253 17.07 1.28 5.82
N TYR A 254 17.12 0.05 6.29
CA TYR A 254 17.53 -1.08 5.47
C TYR A 254 16.35 -1.57 4.65
N HIS A 255 16.54 -1.74 3.35
CA HIS A 255 15.54 -2.31 2.46
C HIS A 255 16.07 -3.56 1.77
N SER A 256 15.24 -4.58 1.68
CA SER A 256 15.51 -5.79 0.92
C SER A 256 14.25 -6.34 0.30
N ARG A 257 14.35 -6.72 -0.98
CA ARG A 257 13.29 -7.41 -1.73
C ARG A 257 13.83 -8.74 -2.21
N LEU A 258 13.22 -9.84 -1.78
CA LEU A 258 13.70 -11.19 -2.10
C LEU A 258 12.56 -12.08 -2.59
N PRO A 259 12.69 -12.71 -3.74
CA PRO A 259 11.76 -13.75 -4.18
C PRO A 259 11.93 -15.02 -3.33
N THR A 260 10.90 -15.86 -3.31
CA THR A 260 10.88 -17.13 -2.59
C THR A 260 12.11 -17.99 -2.85
N TRP A 261 12.55 -18.06 -4.09
CA TRP A 261 13.69 -18.89 -4.49
C TRP A 261 15.04 -18.37 -4.02
N ALA A 262 15.16 -17.12 -3.64
CA ALA A 262 16.36 -16.60 -2.99
C ALA A 262 16.51 -17.12 -1.56
N GLY A 263 15.39 -17.42 -0.88
CA GLY A 263 15.36 -18.01 0.46
C GLY A 263 15.35 -19.54 0.47
N ALA A 264 15.20 -20.17 -0.69
CA ALA A 264 15.18 -21.62 -0.78
C ALA A 264 16.60 -22.22 -0.64
N SER A 265 16.68 -23.39 0.00
CA SER A 265 17.91 -24.17 -0.02
C SER A 265 18.23 -24.60 -1.45
N LYS A 266 19.47 -24.39 -1.88
CA LYS A 266 19.95 -24.81 -3.22
C LYS A 266 19.69 -26.30 -3.51
N SER A 267 19.64 -27.15 -2.48
CA SER A 267 19.33 -28.56 -2.62
C SER A 267 17.87 -28.87 -3.00
N ARG A 268 16.97 -27.89 -2.92
CA ARG A 268 15.56 -28.03 -3.26
C ARG A 268 15.22 -27.57 -4.70
N LEU A 269 16.20 -27.00 -5.39
CA LEU A 269 16.02 -26.46 -6.72
C LEU A 269 16.88 -27.25 -7.70
N SER A 270 16.29 -27.63 -8.84
CA SER A 270 17.00 -28.38 -9.91
C SER A 270 18.04 -27.51 -10.63
N GLY A 271 17.95 -26.20 -10.50
CA GLY A 271 18.76 -25.23 -11.24
C GLY A 271 18.19 -24.87 -12.62
N ALA A 272 17.17 -25.60 -13.09
CA ALA A 272 16.47 -25.23 -14.33
C ALA A 272 15.53 -24.05 -14.09
N THR A 273 15.42 -23.14 -15.07
CA THR A 273 14.60 -21.94 -14.98
C THR A 273 13.76 -21.74 -16.24
N PHE A 274 12.64 -21.03 -16.10
CA PHE A 274 11.89 -20.44 -17.21
C PHE A 274 11.92 -18.91 -17.10
N ALA A 275 11.65 -18.22 -18.20
CA ALA A 275 11.64 -16.77 -18.24
C ALA A 275 10.24 -16.23 -17.92
N ASP A 276 10.12 -15.36 -16.91
CA ASP A 276 8.95 -14.53 -16.67
C ASP A 276 9.28 -13.06 -17.02
N PRO A 277 8.39 -12.32 -17.72
CA PRO A 277 8.69 -10.96 -18.19
C PRO A 277 8.95 -9.95 -17.06
N VAL A 278 8.51 -10.24 -15.84
CA VAL A 278 8.64 -9.34 -14.68
C VAL A 278 9.68 -9.86 -13.68
N CYS A 279 9.63 -11.16 -13.36
CA CYS A 279 10.53 -11.76 -12.38
C CYS A 279 11.87 -12.22 -12.97
N GLY A 280 12.00 -12.24 -14.31
CA GLY A 280 13.19 -12.75 -14.99
C GLY A 280 13.28 -14.28 -14.95
N ALA A 281 14.43 -14.83 -14.58
CA ALA A 281 14.64 -16.27 -14.48
C ALA A 281 14.00 -16.82 -13.18
N VAL A 282 12.98 -17.66 -13.34
CA VAL A 282 12.24 -18.29 -12.24
C VAL A 282 12.50 -19.78 -12.25
N PRO A 283 12.78 -20.45 -11.11
CA PRO A 283 12.97 -21.89 -11.06
C PRO A 283 11.71 -22.64 -11.52
N VAL A 284 11.94 -23.72 -12.27
CA VAL A 284 10.85 -24.52 -12.86
C VAL A 284 9.92 -25.15 -11.81
N GLU A 285 10.39 -25.30 -10.58
CA GLU A 285 9.61 -25.80 -9.45
C GLU A 285 8.40 -24.91 -9.14
N TYR A 286 8.41 -23.65 -9.57
CA TYR A 286 7.31 -22.70 -9.39
C TYR A 286 6.47 -22.47 -10.65
N GLN A 287 6.81 -23.15 -11.77
CA GLN A 287 6.19 -22.88 -13.07
C GLN A 287 4.66 -23.08 -13.09
N GLU A 288 4.16 -24.10 -12.38
CA GLU A 288 2.72 -24.36 -12.30
C GLU A 288 1.95 -23.16 -11.70
N GLN A 289 2.48 -22.54 -10.64
CA GLN A 289 1.86 -21.37 -10.01
C GLN A 289 1.82 -20.17 -10.96
N PHE A 290 2.89 -19.97 -11.74
CA PHE A 290 2.96 -18.90 -12.73
C PHE A 290 2.02 -19.15 -13.92
N ILE A 291 1.82 -20.39 -14.36
CA ILE A 291 0.85 -20.75 -15.40
C ILE A 291 -0.58 -20.55 -14.89
N ARG A 292 -0.86 -20.96 -13.65
CA ARG A 292 -2.21 -20.92 -13.08
C ARG A 292 -2.68 -19.50 -12.77
N ASN A 293 -1.81 -18.67 -12.21
CA ASN A 293 -2.11 -17.27 -11.90
C ASN A 293 -0.80 -16.47 -11.83
N PRO A 294 -0.34 -15.92 -12.97
CA PRO A 294 0.95 -15.24 -13.04
C PRO A 294 1.05 -14.03 -12.11
N GLU A 295 0.00 -13.22 -11.98
CA GLU A 295 0.03 -12.05 -11.10
C GLU A 295 0.16 -12.43 -9.63
N LYS A 296 -0.62 -13.41 -9.18
CA LYS A 296 -0.51 -13.93 -7.82
C LYS A 296 0.86 -14.56 -7.57
N ALA A 297 1.38 -15.31 -8.53
CA ALA A 297 2.70 -15.93 -8.41
C ALA A 297 3.83 -14.88 -8.36
N ARG A 298 3.78 -13.85 -9.19
CA ARG A 298 4.72 -12.72 -9.14
C ARG A 298 4.69 -12.02 -7.79
N ARG A 299 3.51 -11.77 -7.25
CA ARG A 299 3.33 -11.14 -5.95
C ARG A 299 3.81 -12.04 -4.81
N ASP A 300 3.26 -13.23 -4.70
CA ASP A 300 3.44 -14.10 -3.54
C ASP A 300 4.82 -14.76 -3.53
N LEU A 301 5.35 -15.11 -4.70
CA LEU A 301 6.62 -15.80 -4.85
C LEU A 301 7.74 -14.90 -5.38
N GLY A 302 7.44 -14.06 -6.35
CA GLY A 302 8.40 -13.14 -6.97
C GLY A 302 8.68 -11.88 -6.15
N ALA A 303 7.94 -11.64 -5.08
CA ALA A 303 7.98 -10.43 -4.28
C ALA A 303 7.74 -9.14 -5.09
N VAL A 304 6.88 -9.22 -6.11
CA VAL A 304 6.48 -8.09 -6.96
C VAL A 304 5.10 -7.63 -6.51
N PRO A 305 4.91 -6.37 -6.09
CA PRO A 305 3.60 -5.88 -5.68
C PRO A 305 2.63 -5.91 -6.87
N SER A 306 1.38 -6.28 -6.60
CA SER A 306 0.33 -6.21 -7.61
C SER A 306 -0.18 -4.77 -7.73
N LEU A 307 -0.62 -4.38 -8.90
CA LEU A 307 -1.39 -3.15 -9.07
C LEU A 307 -2.73 -3.27 -8.32
N ALA A 308 -3.40 -4.42 -8.43
CA ALA A 308 -4.49 -4.83 -7.53
C ALA A 308 -4.63 -6.36 -7.56
N VAL A 309 -4.87 -7.01 -6.40
CA VAL A 309 -5.16 -8.46 -6.34
C VAL A 309 -6.65 -8.66 -6.33
N GLY A 310 -7.14 -9.33 -7.37
CA GLY A 310 -8.57 -9.40 -7.63
C GLY A 310 -9.11 -8.10 -8.16
N GLY A 311 -8.24 -7.27 -8.76
CA GLY A 311 -8.61 -6.02 -9.38
C GLY A 311 -9.80 -6.19 -10.32
N TYR A 312 -10.67 -5.22 -10.35
CA TYR A 312 -11.84 -5.21 -11.23
C TYR A 312 -11.42 -5.37 -12.70
N PHE A 313 -10.29 -4.76 -13.09
CA PHE A 313 -9.69 -4.95 -14.41
C PHE A 313 -8.77 -6.17 -14.40
N SER A 314 -9.14 -7.20 -15.16
CA SER A 314 -8.37 -8.45 -15.27
C SER A 314 -7.00 -8.28 -15.94
N GLU A 315 -6.84 -7.23 -16.74
CA GLU A 315 -5.61 -6.88 -17.47
C GLU A 315 -5.19 -5.45 -17.14
N PRO A 316 -4.54 -5.21 -15.98
CA PRO A 316 -4.13 -3.85 -15.58
C PRO A 316 -3.16 -3.17 -16.55
N SER A 317 -2.39 -3.93 -17.33
CA SER A 317 -1.53 -3.37 -18.38
C SER A 317 -2.30 -2.57 -19.43
N ARG A 318 -3.55 -2.98 -19.72
CA ARG A 318 -4.42 -2.26 -20.65
C ARG A 318 -4.73 -0.84 -20.18
N ILE A 319 -4.85 -0.60 -18.87
CA ILE A 319 -5.06 0.74 -18.32
C ILE A 319 -3.90 1.66 -18.75
N THR A 320 -2.67 1.18 -18.61
CA THR A 320 -1.49 1.97 -18.99
C THR A 320 -1.33 2.10 -20.51
N GLU A 321 -1.62 1.03 -21.27
CA GLU A 321 -1.55 1.02 -22.73
C GLU A 321 -2.55 1.98 -23.39
N MET A 322 -3.75 2.11 -22.82
CA MET A 322 -4.79 3.00 -23.32
C MET A 322 -4.60 4.46 -22.89
N ALA A 323 -3.78 4.70 -21.85
CA ALA A 323 -3.34 6.03 -21.49
C ALA A 323 -2.41 6.58 -22.57
N ASN A 324 -2.94 7.46 -23.41
CA ASN A 324 -2.27 7.93 -24.62
C ASN A 324 -1.26 9.05 -24.31
N PRO A 325 0.06 8.79 -24.35
CA PRO A 325 1.08 9.81 -24.04
C PRO A 325 1.17 10.92 -25.09
N LYS A 326 0.58 10.71 -26.28
CA LYS A 326 0.54 11.71 -27.35
C LYS A 326 -0.61 12.69 -27.19
N ARG A 327 -1.60 12.37 -26.34
CA ARG A 327 -2.70 13.28 -26.03
C ARG A 327 -2.25 14.24 -24.93
N PRO A 328 -2.16 15.56 -25.21
CA PRO A 328 -1.66 16.51 -24.22
C PRO A 328 -2.62 16.63 -23.04
N SER A 329 -2.08 16.97 -21.88
CA SER A 329 -2.91 17.36 -20.73
C SER A 329 -3.79 18.55 -21.11
N PRO A 330 -5.09 18.53 -20.76
CA PRO A 330 -5.98 19.67 -20.99
C PRO A 330 -5.68 20.84 -20.04
N PHE A 331 -4.84 20.63 -19.00
CA PHE A 331 -4.59 21.61 -17.94
C PHE A 331 -3.19 22.22 -18.06
N LEU A 332 -3.09 23.49 -17.73
CA LEU A 332 -1.84 24.21 -17.52
C LEU A 332 -1.28 23.93 -16.12
N ALA A 333 -0.07 24.41 -15.84
CA ALA A 333 0.59 24.21 -14.55
C ALA A 333 -0.14 24.84 -13.36
N ASP A 334 -0.97 25.84 -13.59
CA ASP A 334 -1.83 26.52 -12.59
C ASP A 334 -3.19 25.80 -12.40
N GLY A 335 -3.40 24.67 -13.09
CA GLY A 335 -4.65 23.90 -13.05
C GLY A 335 -5.80 24.49 -13.89
N SER A 336 -5.59 25.60 -14.61
CA SER A 336 -6.59 26.13 -15.55
C SER A 336 -6.60 25.31 -16.85
N LEU A 337 -7.74 25.33 -17.57
CA LEU A 337 -7.83 24.69 -18.88
C LEU A 337 -6.97 25.42 -19.91
N SER A 338 -6.21 24.66 -20.68
CA SER A 338 -5.43 25.22 -21.80
C SER A 338 -6.33 25.90 -22.82
N PRO A 339 -5.99 27.09 -23.34
CA PRO A 339 -6.72 27.73 -24.42
C PRO A 339 -6.81 26.88 -25.70
N THR A 340 -5.90 25.94 -25.89
CA THR A 340 -5.92 25.00 -27.01
C THR A 340 -6.88 23.83 -26.81
N PHE A 341 -7.34 23.60 -25.58
CA PHE A 341 -8.34 22.59 -25.27
C PHE A 341 -9.72 23.09 -25.67
N THR A 342 -10.17 22.72 -26.86
CA THR A 342 -11.40 23.21 -27.44
C THR A 342 -12.28 22.09 -27.98
N GLY A 343 -13.59 22.22 -27.79
CA GLY A 343 -14.62 21.35 -28.31
C GLY A 343 -15.12 21.70 -29.72
N ARG A 344 -14.56 22.74 -30.35
CA ARG A 344 -14.93 23.13 -31.72
C ARG A 344 -14.68 21.98 -32.69
N ASN A 345 -15.65 21.69 -33.55
CA ASN A 345 -15.63 20.59 -34.53
C ASN A 345 -15.55 19.18 -33.91
N ARG A 346 -15.92 19.02 -32.64
CA ARG A 346 -15.99 17.72 -31.98
C ARG A 346 -17.45 17.30 -31.75
N THR A 347 -17.64 16.01 -31.54
CA THR A 347 -18.96 15.47 -31.14
C THR A 347 -19.33 16.00 -29.75
N PRO A 348 -20.65 15.98 -29.42
CA PRO A 348 -21.09 16.42 -28.10
C PRO A 348 -20.42 15.67 -26.95
N LEU A 349 -20.21 16.40 -25.87
CA LEU A 349 -19.54 15.94 -24.67
C LEU A 349 -20.58 15.54 -23.61
N CYS A 350 -20.46 14.33 -23.06
CA CYS A 350 -21.12 13.94 -21.83
C CYS A 350 -20.16 14.16 -20.65
N VAL A 351 -20.66 14.78 -19.59
CA VAL A 351 -19.88 15.06 -18.37
C VAL A 351 -20.52 14.31 -17.20
N HIS A 352 -19.71 13.73 -16.33
CA HIS A 352 -20.17 13.18 -15.07
C HIS A 352 -19.40 13.82 -13.89
N VAL A 353 -20.13 14.05 -12.80
CA VAL A 353 -19.63 14.67 -11.56
C VAL A 353 -19.89 13.71 -10.42
N ASP A 354 -18.82 13.25 -9.79
CA ASP A 354 -18.85 12.56 -8.53
C ASP A 354 -18.58 13.56 -7.39
N LEU A 355 -19.58 13.76 -6.51
CA LEU A 355 -19.56 14.84 -5.53
C LEU A 355 -18.90 14.43 -4.22
N GLY A 356 -17.79 15.09 -3.86
CA GLY A 356 -17.21 15.08 -2.53
C GLY A 356 -17.31 16.46 -1.87
N LEU A 357 -17.77 16.55 -0.61
CA LEU A 357 -18.03 17.84 0.04
C LEU A 357 -16.90 18.32 0.96
N LYS A 358 -16.45 17.48 1.88
CA LYS A 358 -15.54 17.91 2.98
C LYS A 358 -14.26 17.10 3.11
N ARG A 359 -14.24 15.86 2.68
CA ARG A 359 -13.10 14.95 2.85
C ARG A 359 -12.71 14.27 1.55
N ASP A 360 -13.71 13.79 0.84
CA ASP A 360 -13.51 13.17 -0.45
C ASP A 360 -13.40 14.27 -1.52
N ALA A 361 -12.57 14.08 -2.51
CA ALA A 361 -12.47 15.00 -3.61
C ALA A 361 -13.76 14.93 -4.46
N CYS A 362 -14.04 16.02 -5.17
CA CYS A 362 -15.04 15.98 -6.23
C CYS A 362 -14.35 15.65 -7.54
N GLY A 363 -14.75 14.55 -8.17
CA GLY A 363 -14.30 14.13 -9.48
C GLY A 363 -15.18 14.68 -10.59
N VAL A 364 -14.59 15.19 -11.67
CA VAL A 364 -15.31 15.61 -12.89
C VAL A 364 -14.59 15.06 -14.11
N ALA A 365 -15.30 14.37 -14.98
CA ALA A 365 -14.77 13.88 -16.24
C ALA A 365 -15.72 14.12 -17.39
N GLY A 366 -15.16 14.19 -18.61
CA GLY A 366 -15.95 14.25 -19.84
C GLY A 366 -15.66 13.07 -20.75
N ALA A 367 -16.62 12.73 -21.61
CA ALA A 367 -16.43 11.75 -22.67
C ALA A 367 -17.08 12.21 -23.97
N TYR A 368 -16.40 11.98 -25.10
CA TYR A 368 -16.92 12.24 -26.44
C TYR A 368 -16.47 11.14 -27.42
N ARG A 369 -17.11 11.05 -28.59
CA ARG A 369 -16.74 10.09 -29.64
C ARG A 369 -15.79 10.73 -30.64
N GLU A 370 -14.69 10.03 -30.98
CA GLU A 370 -13.76 10.41 -32.05
C GLU A 370 -13.53 9.20 -32.97
N GLY A 371 -14.22 9.19 -34.10
CA GLY A 371 -14.28 8.01 -34.98
C GLY A 371 -14.92 6.82 -34.28
N GLU A 372 -14.20 5.70 -34.23
CA GLU A 372 -14.63 4.48 -33.53
C GLU A 372 -14.25 4.46 -32.02
N LYS A 373 -13.57 5.49 -31.52
CA LYS A 373 -13.13 5.54 -30.14
C LYS A 373 -13.98 6.45 -29.28
N ILE A 374 -14.15 6.04 -28.03
CA ILE A 374 -14.62 6.89 -26.95
C ILE A 374 -13.39 7.52 -26.31
N VAL A 375 -13.42 8.83 -26.22
CA VAL A 375 -12.30 9.62 -25.70
C VAL A 375 -12.71 10.28 -24.39
N VAL A 376 -11.87 10.11 -23.35
CA VAL A 376 -11.95 10.89 -22.12
C VAL A 376 -10.92 12.03 -22.21
N PRO A 377 -11.35 13.24 -22.63
CA PRO A 377 -10.43 14.33 -22.94
C PRO A 377 -9.89 15.04 -21.70
N PHE A 378 -10.58 14.93 -20.58
CA PHE A 378 -10.15 15.46 -19.30
C PHE A 378 -10.75 14.66 -18.14
N VAL A 379 -10.00 14.61 -17.04
CA VAL A 379 -10.46 14.30 -15.69
C VAL A 379 -9.96 15.41 -14.77
N ARG A 380 -10.77 15.83 -13.81
CA ARG A 380 -10.38 16.88 -12.86
C ARG A 380 -10.79 16.48 -11.46
N ARG A 381 -9.87 16.68 -10.54
CA ARG A 381 -10.09 16.47 -9.11
C ARG A 381 -10.12 17.81 -8.40
N PHE A 382 -11.19 18.10 -7.67
CA PHE A 382 -11.32 19.26 -6.82
C PHE A 382 -11.10 18.80 -5.38
N LEU A 383 -9.98 19.18 -4.79
CA LEU A 383 -9.65 18.82 -3.41
C LEU A 383 -10.20 19.90 -2.48
N PRO A 384 -11.01 19.56 -1.45
CA PRO A 384 -11.51 20.54 -0.48
C PRO A 384 -10.40 21.34 0.19
N ALA A 385 -9.21 20.75 0.36
CA ALA A 385 -8.04 21.42 0.93
C ALA A 385 -7.61 22.67 0.13
N ASP A 386 -7.79 22.65 -1.20
CA ASP A 386 -7.44 23.78 -2.10
C ASP A 386 -8.45 24.93 -1.98
N TYR A 387 -9.59 24.68 -1.32
CA TYR A 387 -10.72 25.61 -1.18
C TYR A 387 -11.05 25.93 0.29
N GLY A 388 -10.04 25.86 1.18
CA GLY A 388 -10.21 26.20 2.59
C GLY A 388 -10.89 25.12 3.44
N GLY A 389 -10.94 23.88 2.94
CA GLY A 389 -11.47 22.72 3.67
C GLY A 389 -12.91 22.32 3.32
N GLU A 390 -13.60 23.11 2.48
CA GLU A 390 -14.94 22.82 1.96
C GLU A 390 -15.06 23.31 0.53
N LEU A 391 -15.49 22.41 -0.38
CA LEU A 391 -15.66 22.74 -1.79
C LEU A 391 -17.01 23.44 -2.02
N ASP A 392 -16.97 24.67 -2.55
CA ASP A 392 -18.18 25.32 -3.10
C ASP A 392 -18.55 24.69 -4.45
N PHE A 393 -19.71 24.08 -4.53
CA PHE A 393 -20.23 23.49 -5.76
C PHE A 393 -20.47 24.51 -6.90
N ALA A 394 -20.53 25.80 -6.60
CA ALA A 394 -20.52 26.85 -7.62
C ALA A 394 -19.25 26.82 -8.46
N THR A 395 -18.11 26.48 -7.85
CA THR A 395 -16.83 26.32 -8.57
C THR A 395 -16.88 25.18 -9.59
N VAL A 396 -17.47 24.04 -9.21
CA VAL A 396 -17.64 22.90 -10.12
C VAL A 396 -18.61 23.25 -11.25
N ARG A 397 -19.73 23.90 -10.93
CA ARG A 397 -20.69 24.37 -11.95
C ARG A 397 -20.06 25.37 -12.92
N GLN A 398 -19.27 26.30 -12.41
CA GLN A 398 -18.57 27.27 -13.25
C GLN A 398 -17.57 26.60 -14.19
N PHE A 399 -16.83 25.60 -13.71
CA PHE A 399 -15.93 24.82 -14.55
C PHE A 399 -16.69 24.14 -15.71
N ILE A 400 -17.85 23.55 -15.43
CA ILE A 400 -18.69 22.90 -16.46
C ILE A 400 -19.20 23.93 -17.48
N LEU A 401 -19.66 25.09 -17.02
CA LEU A 401 -20.11 26.16 -17.91
C LEU A 401 -18.97 26.74 -18.75
N ASP A 402 -17.78 26.85 -18.19
CA ASP A 402 -16.58 27.30 -18.91
C ASP A 402 -16.18 26.35 -20.05
N LEU A 403 -16.41 25.04 -19.92
CA LEU A 403 -16.23 24.08 -21.02
C LEU A 403 -17.08 24.49 -22.24
N ARG A 404 -18.32 24.92 -22.01
CA ARG A 404 -19.23 25.40 -23.06
C ARG A 404 -18.84 26.80 -23.53
N ASP A 405 -18.79 27.74 -22.61
CA ASP A 405 -18.79 29.18 -22.92
C ASP A 405 -17.41 29.68 -23.35
N LYS A 406 -16.33 29.14 -22.77
CA LYS A 406 -14.97 29.56 -23.10
C LYS A 406 -14.25 28.60 -24.05
N HIS A 407 -14.52 27.30 -23.92
CA HIS A 407 -13.79 26.26 -24.67
C HIS A 407 -14.63 25.67 -25.83
N GLY A 408 -15.88 26.12 -26.02
CA GLY A 408 -16.70 25.77 -27.18
C GLY A 408 -17.14 24.31 -27.22
N TRP A 409 -17.17 23.60 -26.08
CA TRP A 409 -17.70 22.25 -26.01
C TRP A 409 -19.24 22.28 -26.07
N ARG A 410 -19.81 21.40 -26.87
CA ARG A 410 -21.27 21.15 -26.89
C ARG A 410 -21.56 20.11 -25.81
N LEU A 411 -22.22 20.52 -24.72
CA LEU A 411 -22.61 19.61 -23.65
C LEU A 411 -23.87 18.85 -24.05
N ALA A 412 -23.76 17.52 -24.22
CA ALA A 412 -24.90 16.65 -24.48
C ALA A 412 -25.70 16.40 -23.20
N CYS A 413 -25.01 16.06 -22.12
CA CYS A 413 -25.59 15.93 -20.78
C CYS A 413 -24.55 16.14 -19.72
N VAL A 414 -25.01 16.54 -18.54
CA VAL A 414 -24.21 16.56 -17.31
C VAL A 414 -24.91 15.70 -16.26
N SER A 415 -24.27 14.65 -15.80
CA SER A 415 -24.83 13.78 -14.77
C SER A 415 -24.11 13.92 -13.44
N TYR A 416 -24.83 13.64 -12.37
CA TYR A 416 -24.36 13.71 -11.00
C TYR A 416 -24.74 12.45 -10.23
N ASP A 417 -23.91 12.03 -9.28
CA ASP A 417 -24.27 11.04 -8.29
C ASP A 417 -25.12 11.66 -7.18
N GLY A 418 -26.23 10.99 -6.85
CA GLY A 418 -27.04 11.19 -5.66
C GLY A 418 -27.85 12.49 -5.57
N TRP A 419 -28.64 12.55 -4.49
CA TRP A 419 -29.61 13.62 -4.22
C TRP A 419 -28.98 14.96 -3.78
N GLN A 420 -27.75 14.98 -3.30
CA GLN A 420 -27.00 16.22 -2.98
C GLN A 420 -26.76 17.10 -4.21
N SER A 421 -27.01 16.57 -5.40
CA SER A 421 -26.82 17.25 -6.68
C SER A 421 -27.99 18.11 -7.13
N VAL A 422 -29.14 18.09 -6.45
CA VAL A 422 -30.41 18.70 -6.92
C VAL A 422 -30.24 20.18 -7.24
N GLU A 423 -29.62 20.95 -6.35
CA GLU A 423 -29.38 22.37 -6.59
C GLU A 423 -28.49 22.62 -7.81
N SER A 424 -27.37 21.89 -7.90
CA SER A 424 -26.44 22.03 -9.03
C SER A 424 -27.10 21.68 -10.36
N ARG A 425 -27.92 20.64 -10.41
CA ARG A 425 -28.68 20.25 -11.60
C ARG A 425 -29.65 21.34 -11.99
N GLN A 426 -30.47 21.83 -11.05
CA GLN A 426 -31.44 22.91 -11.34
C GLN A 426 -30.76 24.19 -11.85
N MET A 427 -29.57 24.54 -11.32
CA MET A 427 -28.84 25.71 -11.80
C MET A 427 -28.28 25.52 -13.20
N LEU A 428 -27.78 24.32 -13.54
CA LEU A 428 -27.32 23.99 -14.88
C LEU A 428 -28.49 23.94 -15.88
N GLU A 429 -29.65 23.41 -15.49
CA GLU A 429 -30.87 23.40 -16.32
C GLU A 429 -31.35 24.82 -16.63
N LYS A 430 -31.32 25.73 -15.64
CA LYS A 430 -31.61 27.16 -15.89
C LYS A 430 -30.59 27.80 -16.84
N ALA A 431 -29.37 27.29 -16.89
CA ALA A 431 -28.36 27.72 -17.86
C ALA A 431 -28.46 26.99 -19.22
N GLY A 432 -29.51 26.19 -19.44
CA GLY A 432 -29.77 25.49 -20.70
C GLY A 432 -28.94 24.22 -20.90
N VAL A 433 -28.43 23.60 -19.81
CA VAL A 433 -27.68 22.33 -19.85
C VAL A 433 -28.61 21.19 -19.44
N VAL A 434 -28.66 20.13 -20.24
CA VAL A 434 -29.43 18.92 -19.90
C VAL A 434 -28.71 18.18 -18.75
N THR A 435 -29.45 17.86 -17.68
CA THR A 435 -28.89 17.15 -16.54
C THR A 435 -29.53 15.78 -16.33
N ARG A 436 -28.80 14.87 -15.73
CA ARG A 436 -29.23 13.51 -15.35
C ARG A 436 -28.78 13.17 -13.95
N GLU A 437 -29.41 12.18 -13.35
CA GLU A 437 -28.90 11.49 -12.16
C GLU A 437 -28.35 10.12 -12.57
N LEU A 438 -27.11 9.84 -12.22
CA LEU A 438 -26.46 8.56 -12.42
C LEU A 438 -25.60 8.24 -11.21
N SER A 439 -25.91 7.15 -10.52
CA SER A 439 -25.02 6.64 -9.46
C SER A 439 -24.18 5.49 -10.02
N VAL A 440 -22.86 5.70 -10.03
CA VAL A 440 -21.88 4.70 -10.48
C VAL A 440 -21.77 3.54 -9.49
N ASP A 441 -22.17 3.78 -8.25
CA ASP A 441 -22.11 2.79 -7.15
C ASP A 441 -23.30 1.84 -7.08
N ARG A 442 -24.42 2.13 -7.76
CA ARG A 442 -25.64 1.29 -7.70
C ARG A 442 -25.50 -0.03 -8.42
N THR A 443 -24.76 -0.04 -9.52
CA THR A 443 -24.53 -1.23 -10.36
C THR A 443 -23.11 -1.23 -10.89
N THR A 444 -22.64 -2.36 -11.40
CA THR A 444 -21.35 -2.44 -12.08
C THR A 444 -21.38 -1.90 -13.52
N ALA A 445 -22.56 -1.61 -14.08
CA ALA A 445 -22.73 -1.28 -15.49
C ALA A 445 -21.82 -0.14 -16.01
N PRO A 446 -21.64 1.00 -15.31
CA PRO A 446 -20.73 2.04 -15.77
C PRO A 446 -19.28 1.55 -15.91
N TYR A 447 -18.82 0.77 -14.94
CA TYR A 447 -17.48 0.20 -14.98
C TYR A 447 -17.36 -0.98 -15.95
N ASP A 448 -18.40 -1.80 -16.12
CA ASP A 448 -18.43 -2.87 -17.11
C ASP A 448 -18.29 -2.31 -18.52
N THR A 449 -19.02 -1.22 -18.83
CA THR A 449 -18.90 -0.50 -20.11
C THR A 449 -17.49 0.07 -20.31
N PHE A 450 -16.95 0.72 -19.29
CA PHE A 450 -15.58 1.26 -19.33
C PHE A 450 -14.55 0.16 -19.57
N LYS A 451 -14.70 -0.98 -18.89
CA LYS A 451 -13.84 -2.15 -19.00
C LYS A 451 -13.90 -2.79 -20.38
N GLU A 452 -15.10 -2.93 -20.95
CA GLU A 452 -15.28 -3.48 -22.28
C GLU A 452 -14.55 -2.62 -23.33
N LEU A 453 -14.75 -1.31 -23.31
CA LEU A 453 -14.07 -0.39 -24.22
C LEU A 453 -12.55 -0.38 -24.05
N LEU A 454 -12.07 -0.53 -22.81
CA LEU A 454 -10.65 -0.65 -22.49
C LEU A 454 -10.05 -1.93 -23.09
N LEU A 455 -10.71 -3.08 -22.89
CA LEU A 455 -10.25 -4.38 -23.37
C LEU A 455 -10.30 -4.49 -24.91
N THR A 456 -11.31 -3.88 -25.53
CA THR A 456 -11.46 -3.86 -27.01
C THR A 456 -10.57 -2.81 -27.69
N GLY A 457 -9.88 -1.96 -26.92
CA GLY A 457 -9.03 -0.88 -27.47
C GLY A 457 -9.81 0.30 -28.04
N GLN A 458 -11.10 0.40 -27.72
CA GLN A 458 -11.99 1.48 -28.16
C GLN A 458 -12.00 2.68 -27.21
N LEU A 459 -11.30 2.61 -26.07
CA LEU A 459 -11.13 3.72 -25.14
C LEU A 459 -9.81 4.45 -25.40
N ASP A 460 -9.81 5.78 -25.27
CA ASP A 460 -8.62 6.63 -25.38
C ASP A 460 -8.71 7.75 -24.33
N TYR A 461 -7.64 7.97 -23.57
CA TYR A 461 -7.56 9.06 -22.61
C TYR A 461 -6.11 9.54 -22.45
N TYR A 462 -5.90 10.81 -22.08
CA TYR A 462 -4.54 11.31 -21.80
C TYR A 462 -3.95 10.64 -20.55
N ALA A 463 -2.63 10.55 -20.49
CA ALA A 463 -1.94 9.85 -19.43
C ALA A 463 -2.00 10.64 -18.10
N ASP A 464 -3.17 10.63 -17.46
CA ASP A 464 -3.33 11.17 -16.11
C ASP A 464 -2.89 10.15 -15.07
N PRO A 465 -1.86 10.46 -14.24
CA PRO A 465 -1.31 9.50 -13.29
C PRO A 465 -2.29 9.13 -12.17
N VAL A 466 -3.20 10.03 -11.79
CA VAL A 466 -4.20 9.76 -10.75
C VAL A 466 -5.28 8.83 -11.28
N LEU A 467 -5.78 9.08 -12.50
CA LEU A 467 -6.76 8.18 -13.13
C LEU A 467 -6.19 6.77 -13.31
N VAL A 468 -4.96 6.66 -13.82
CA VAL A 468 -4.29 5.35 -13.98
C VAL A 468 -4.14 4.64 -12.64
N ALA A 469 -3.76 5.36 -11.59
CA ALA A 469 -3.60 4.80 -10.25
C ALA A 469 -4.96 4.36 -9.65
N GLU A 470 -6.02 5.16 -9.78
CA GLU A 470 -7.36 4.81 -9.29
C GLU A 470 -7.91 3.58 -10.02
N LEU A 471 -7.92 3.59 -11.36
CA LEU A 471 -8.40 2.45 -12.16
C LEU A 471 -7.64 1.15 -11.83
N SER A 472 -6.32 1.23 -11.64
CA SER A 472 -5.48 0.07 -11.35
C SER A 472 -5.75 -0.57 -9.99
N ARG A 473 -6.44 0.14 -9.09
CA ARG A 473 -6.72 -0.31 -7.71
C ARG A 473 -8.15 -0.77 -7.49
N LEU A 474 -9.03 -0.59 -8.47
CA LEU A 474 -10.44 -0.97 -8.33
C LEU A 474 -10.59 -2.48 -8.10
N GLU A 475 -11.49 -2.82 -7.19
CA GLU A 475 -11.83 -4.20 -6.81
C GLU A 475 -13.34 -4.43 -6.94
N LEU A 476 -13.74 -5.66 -7.24
CA LEU A 476 -15.15 -6.06 -7.20
C LEU A 476 -15.51 -6.54 -5.80
N VAL A 477 -16.16 -5.68 -5.03
CA VAL A 477 -16.55 -5.98 -3.65
C VAL A 477 -17.86 -6.77 -3.64
N LYS A 478 -17.83 -7.95 -3.01
CA LYS A 478 -18.98 -8.87 -2.87
C LYS A 478 -19.68 -9.20 -4.19
N GLY A 479 -18.99 -9.08 -5.33
CA GLY A 479 -19.54 -9.36 -6.65
C GLY A 479 -20.63 -8.38 -7.13
N ARG A 480 -20.79 -7.21 -6.49
CA ARG A 480 -21.90 -6.29 -6.76
C ARG A 480 -21.50 -4.83 -6.93
N LYS A 481 -20.41 -4.40 -6.34
CA LYS A 481 -19.96 -3.01 -6.35
C LYS A 481 -18.49 -2.95 -6.75
N VAL A 482 -18.15 -2.03 -7.64
CA VAL A 482 -16.77 -1.68 -7.92
C VAL A 482 -16.34 -0.62 -6.91
N ASP A 483 -15.28 -0.91 -6.17
CA ASP A 483 -14.79 -0.01 -5.13
C ASP A 483 -13.26 -0.04 -5.08
N HIS A 484 -12.67 0.88 -4.35
CA HIS A 484 -11.23 0.90 -4.11
C HIS A 484 -10.90 0.20 -2.79
N PRO A 485 -9.69 -0.35 -2.61
CA PRO A 485 -9.23 -0.84 -1.32
C PRO A 485 -9.18 0.30 -0.30
N PRO A 486 -9.26 0.00 0.99
CA PRO A 486 -9.15 0.98 2.05
C PRO A 486 -7.92 1.90 1.89
N GLY A 487 -8.11 3.21 2.12
CA GLY A 487 -7.06 4.21 1.93
C GLY A 487 -6.85 4.68 0.48
N GLY A 488 -7.58 4.11 -0.48
CA GLY A 488 -7.60 4.58 -1.87
C GLY A 488 -8.62 5.70 -2.11
N SER A 489 -8.72 6.14 -3.35
CA SER A 489 -9.82 6.95 -3.88
C SER A 489 -10.22 6.44 -5.26
N LYS A 490 -11.41 6.81 -5.71
CA LYS A 490 -11.92 6.52 -7.04
C LYS A 490 -12.71 7.69 -7.64
N ASP A 491 -12.51 8.88 -7.09
CA ASP A 491 -13.29 10.08 -7.41
C ASP A 491 -13.29 10.40 -8.90
N ILE A 492 -12.10 10.36 -9.53
CA ILE A 492 -11.99 10.61 -10.99
C ILE A 492 -12.21 9.35 -11.82
N ALA A 493 -12.03 8.17 -11.26
CA ALA A 493 -12.41 6.92 -11.93
C ALA A 493 -13.93 6.78 -12.02
N ASP A 494 -14.69 7.10 -10.95
CA ASP A 494 -16.15 7.17 -10.97
C ASP A 494 -16.64 8.22 -11.96
N ALA A 495 -16.03 9.41 -11.96
CA ALA A 495 -16.35 10.45 -12.92
C ALA A 495 -16.13 9.99 -14.37
N ALA A 496 -14.99 9.34 -14.66
CA ALA A 496 -14.67 8.84 -16.00
C ALA A 496 -15.61 7.72 -16.44
N ALA A 497 -15.88 6.74 -15.57
CA ALA A 497 -16.81 5.64 -15.86
C ALA A 497 -18.25 6.16 -16.12
N GLY A 498 -18.71 7.11 -15.30
CA GLY A 498 -20.03 7.73 -15.47
C GLY A 498 -20.16 8.54 -16.77
N ALA A 499 -19.12 9.32 -17.14
CA ALA A 499 -19.12 10.08 -18.39
C ALA A 499 -19.14 9.16 -19.63
N VAL A 500 -18.33 8.11 -19.62
CA VAL A 500 -18.26 7.09 -20.69
C VAL A 500 -19.61 6.36 -20.82
N TYR A 501 -20.18 5.92 -19.71
CA TYR A 501 -21.47 5.23 -19.69
C TYR A 501 -22.58 6.09 -20.27
N ASN A 502 -22.71 7.35 -19.83
CA ASN A 502 -23.72 8.27 -20.38
C ASN A 502 -23.57 8.51 -21.87
N LEU A 503 -22.35 8.58 -22.37
CA LEU A 503 -22.10 8.74 -23.80
C LEU A 503 -22.52 7.48 -24.57
N CYS A 504 -22.19 6.29 -24.08
CA CYS A 504 -22.58 5.04 -24.74
C CYS A 504 -24.09 4.85 -24.76
N GLU A 505 -24.77 5.16 -23.64
CA GLU A 505 -26.23 5.16 -23.58
C GLU A 505 -26.85 6.14 -24.62
N LEU A 506 -26.29 7.35 -24.72
CA LEU A 506 -26.74 8.33 -25.71
C LEU A 506 -26.54 7.82 -27.14
N LEU A 507 -25.38 7.24 -27.45
CA LEU A 507 -25.09 6.71 -28.79
C LEU A 507 -26.00 5.53 -29.13
N ALA A 508 -26.27 4.62 -28.19
CA ALA A 508 -27.18 3.49 -28.40
C ALA A 508 -28.60 3.95 -28.75
N VAL A 509 -29.14 4.98 -28.07
CA VAL A 509 -30.45 5.57 -28.38
C VAL A 509 -30.46 6.21 -29.77
N LEU A 510 -29.37 6.87 -30.16
CA LEU A 510 -29.27 7.49 -31.50
C LEU A 510 -29.18 6.46 -32.63
N GLU A 511 -28.53 5.33 -32.40
CA GLU A 511 -28.36 4.23 -33.36
C GLU A 511 -29.63 3.37 -33.51
N SER A 512 -30.40 3.20 -32.44
CA SER A 512 -31.65 2.40 -32.48
C SER A 512 -32.80 3.08 -33.22
N GLY A 513 -32.73 4.39 -33.46
CA GLY A 513 -33.80 5.16 -34.11
C GLY A 513 -35.12 5.27 -33.31
N GLU A 514 -35.15 4.73 -32.06
CA GLU A 514 -36.36 4.72 -31.21
C GLU A 514 -36.54 6.01 -30.39
N GLY A 515 -35.74 7.03 -30.66
CA GLY A 515 -35.70 8.24 -29.84
C GLY A 515 -36.62 9.35 -30.32
N GLU A 516 -37.90 9.28 -30.10
CA GLU A 516 -38.70 10.47 -29.74
C GLU A 516 -38.36 10.91 -28.30
N VAL A 517 -37.10 11.17 -28.04
CA VAL A 517 -36.70 11.88 -26.83
C VAL A 517 -36.78 13.36 -27.18
N VAL A 518 -37.83 13.99 -26.71
CA VAL A 518 -38.02 15.45 -26.74
C VAL A 518 -36.70 16.13 -26.38
N GLY A 519 -36.10 16.82 -27.35
CA GLY A 519 -34.87 17.59 -27.19
C GLY A 519 -33.58 17.01 -27.80
N ILE A 520 -33.52 15.76 -28.31
CA ILE A 520 -32.29 15.22 -28.93
C ILE A 520 -32.05 15.88 -30.31
N SER A 521 -33.07 16.16 -31.11
CA SER A 521 -32.97 16.93 -32.37
C SER A 521 -32.44 18.34 -32.13
N ASP A 522 -32.75 18.94 -30.97
CA ASP A 522 -32.27 20.26 -30.58
C ASP A 522 -30.81 20.19 -30.02
N LEU A 523 -30.43 19.06 -29.45
CA LEU A 523 -29.08 18.82 -28.96
C LEU A 523 -28.08 18.52 -30.09
N LEU A 524 -28.56 17.99 -31.22
CA LEU A 524 -27.71 17.55 -32.34
C LEU A 524 -28.19 18.11 -33.71
N PRO A 525 -28.39 19.42 -33.91
CA PRO A 525 -28.74 19.96 -35.22
C PRO A 525 -27.62 19.66 -36.24
N GLY A 526 -27.95 18.87 -37.26
CA GLY A 526 -27.01 18.54 -38.34
C GLY A 526 -26.28 17.20 -38.22
N TRP A 527 -26.55 16.38 -37.20
CA TRP A 527 -26.08 15.00 -37.14
C TRP A 527 -26.96 14.09 -38.01
N GLN A 528 -26.33 13.35 -38.91
CA GLN A 528 -26.98 12.26 -39.63
C GLN A 528 -26.33 10.94 -39.24
N PRO A 529 -27.12 9.86 -38.97
CA PRO A 529 -26.56 8.55 -38.74
C PRO A 529 -25.75 8.13 -39.97
N VAL A 530 -24.52 7.69 -39.72
CA VAL A 530 -23.72 7.05 -40.77
C VAL A 530 -24.41 5.72 -41.08
N GLN A 531 -24.97 5.58 -42.24
CA GLN A 531 -25.42 4.29 -42.76
C GLN A 531 -24.17 3.42 -42.89
N LEU A 532 -24.13 2.31 -42.14
CA LEU A 532 -23.14 1.24 -42.22
C LEU A 532 -23.27 0.49 -43.56
#